data_798a524e901ee5861c152bfede9f39a0
#
_entry.id   798a524e901ee5861c152bfede9f39a0
#
_cell.length_a   1.000
_cell.length_b   1.000
_cell.length_c   1.000
_cell.angle_alpha   90.00
_cell.angle_beta   90.00
_cell.angle_gamma   90.00
#
_symmetry.space_group_name_H-M   'P 1'
#
loop_
_entity.id
_entity.type
_entity.pdbx_description
1 polymer ?
#
loop_
_entity_poly.entity_id
_entity_poly.type
_entity_poly.pdbx_seq_one_letter_code
_entity_poly.pdbx_strand_id
1 'polypeptide(L)'
;MSFTVSLFISNTNVSNFLDDLNKAFESRVRLGMMSLLVVQEEIDFARLKESLQLSDGNLASHMQALEKLGYVEVRKQFIGRKPNTQYAVTELGRNAFSAHLLSLEKLIKQMQS
;
A
#
# COMPACT_ATOMS: atom_id res chain seq x y z
N MET A 1 -6.53 -6.61 -31.79
CA MET A 1 -5.99 -5.65 -30.93
C MET A 1 -5.45 -6.21 -29.64
N SER A 2 -6.33 -6.61 -28.77
CA SER A 2 -5.90 -7.16 -27.52
C SER A 2 -5.02 -8.40 -27.69
N PHE A 3 -5.24 -9.17 -28.74
CA PHE A 3 -4.47 -10.37 -29.00
C PHE A 3 -2.99 -10.04 -29.25
N THR A 4 -2.72 -9.01 -30.05
CA THR A 4 -1.36 -8.57 -30.31
C THR A 4 -0.68 -8.08 -29.03
N VAL A 5 -1.43 -7.34 -28.23
CA VAL A 5 -0.92 -6.84 -26.96
C VAL A 5 -0.61 -8.01 -26.02
N SER A 6 -1.48 -9.01 -25.97
CA SER A 6 -1.25 -10.19 -25.14
C SER A 6 0.03 -10.91 -25.56
N LEU A 7 0.24 -11.09 -26.86
CA LEU A 7 1.44 -11.73 -27.36
C LEU A 7 2.68 -10.93 -27.00
N PHE A 8 2.60 -9.62 -27.12
CA PHE A 8 3.72 -8.76 -26.79
C PHE A 8 4.10 -8.91 -25.33
N ILE A 9 3.12 -8.90 -24.43
CA ILE A 9 3.36 -9.04 -23.01
C ILE A 9 3.93 -10.42 -22.69
N SER A 10 3.42 -11.48 -23.35
CA SER A 10 3.92 -12.82 -23.14
C SER A 10 5.38 -12.96 -23.55
N ASN A 11 5.80 -12.27 -24.60
CA ASN A 11 7.16 -12.33 -25.10
C ASN A 11 8.09 -11.32 -24.42
N THR A 12 7.54 -10.31 -23.82
CA THR A 12 8.28 -9.32 -23.07
C THR A 12 8.35 -9.80 -21.63
N ASN A 13 9.41 -9.56 -20.98
CA ASN A 13 9.63 -9.99 -19.62
C ASN A 13 8.55 -9.52 -18.66
N VAL A 14 7.44 -10.24 -18.57
CA VAL A 14 6.43 -9.99 -17.54
C VAL A 14 7.08 -10.09 -16.16
N SER A 15 8.07 -10.98 -16.02
CA SER A 15 8.83 -11.10 -14.79
C SER A 15 9.48 -9.78 -14.36
N ASN A 16 9.85 -8.91 -15.31
CA ASN A 16 10.41 -7.59 -14.97
C ASN A 16 9.39 -6.72 -14.25
N PHE A 17 8.13 -6.78 -14.68
CA PHE A 17 7.06 -6.06 -13.99
C PHE A 17 6.84 -6.61 -12.59
N LEU A 18 6.89 -7.94 -12.47
CA LEU A 18 6.74 -8.59 -11.16
C LEU A 18 7.85 -8.20 -10.20
N ASP A 19 9.08 -8.10 -10.72
CA ASP A 19 10.23 -7.71 -9.90
C ASP A 19 10.12 -6.28 -9.41
N ASP A 20 9.47 -5.41 -10.18
CA ASP A 20 9.27 -4.00 -9.81
C ASP A 20 8.15 -3.81 -8.80
N LEU A 21 7.29 -4.81 -8.63
CA LEU A 21 6.19 -4.72 -7.68
C LEU A 21 6.70 -4.96 -6.27
N ASN A 22 6.14 -4.22 -5.33
CA ASN A 22 6.55 -4.32 -3.94
C ASN A 22 5.70 -5.37 -3.23
N LYS A 23 6.36 -6.41 -2.72
CA LYS A 23 5.67 -7.49 -2.01
C LYS A 23 4.86 -7.03 -0.82
N ALA A 24 5.28 -5.96 -0.17
CA ALA A 24 4.54 -5.41 0.96
C ALA A 24 3.11 -5.01 0.57
N PHE A 25 2.90 -4.64 -0.69
CA PHE A 25 1.61 -4.16 -1.19
C PHE A 25 0.83 -5.20 -1.99
N GLU A 26 1.28 -6.44 -1.97
CA GLU A 26 0.54 -7.54 -2.59
C GLU A 26 -0.68 -7.95 -1.76
N SER A 27 -0.70 -7.57 -0.50
CA SER A 27 -1.86 -7.75 0.36
C SER A 27 -2.89 -6.68 0.05
N ARG A 28 -4.13 -7.08 -0.23
CA ARG A 28 -5.20 -6.11 -0.48
C ARG A 28 -5.43 -5.21 0.73
N VAL A 29 -5.22 -5.74 1.93
CA VAL A 29 -5.37 -4.96 3.16
C VAL A 29 -4.30 -3.87 3.22
N ARG A 30 -3.03 -4.25 3.04
CA ARG A 30 -1.95 -3.27 3.09
C ARG A 30 -2.03 -2.25 1.95
N LEU A 31 -2.49 -2.69 0.79
CA LEU A 31 -2.74 -1.77 -0.32
C LEU A 31 -3.79 -0.72 0.08
N GLY A 32 -4.87 -1.16 0.69
CA GLY A 32 -5.92 -0.27 1.18
C GLY A 32 -5.42 0.67 2.26
N MET A 33 -4.64 0.15 3.21
CA MET A 33 -4.05 0.95 4.27
C MET A 33 -3.18 2.07 3.71
N MET A 34 -2.27 1.72 2.81
CA MET A 34 -1.38 2.71 2.22
C MET A 34 -2.11 3.73 1.39
N SER A 35 -3.16 3.31 0.68
CA SER A 35 -3.99 4.23 -0.11
C SER A 35 -4.59 5.32 0.77
N LEU A 36 -5.12 4.94 1.93
CA LEU A 36 -5.69 5.90 2.87
C LEU A 36 -4.61 6.78 3.49
N LEU A 37 -3.49 6.19 3.88
CA LEU A 37 -2.41 6.93 4.53
C LEU A 37 -1.74 7.93 3.60
N VAL A 38 -1.55 7.57 2.34
CA VAL A 38 -0.93 8.50 1.38
C VAL A 38 -1.82 9.70 1.11
N VAL A 39 -3.14 9.48 1.07
CA VAL A 39 -4.09 10.58 0.84
C VAL A 39 -4.26 11.47 2.07
N GLN A 40 -4.40 10.86 3.24
CA GLN A 40 -4.71 11.60 4.47
C GLN A 40 -3.47 11.97 5.29
N GLU A 41 -2.33 11.37 4.97
CA GLU A 41 -1.04 11.55 5.64
C GLU A 41 -1.00 10.98 7.05
N GLU A 42 -2.05 11.13 7.82
CA GLU A 42 -2.16 10.60 9.17
C GLU A 42 -3.60 10.16 9.43
N ILE A 43 -3.78 9.02 10.10
CA ILE A 43 -5.12 8.51 10.39
C ILE A 43 -5.05 7.71 11.70
N ASP A 44 -6.08 7.81 12.53
CA ASP A 44 -6.09 7.07 13.78
C ASP A 44 -6.55 5.62 13.58
N PHE A 45 -6.22 4.78 14.57
CA PHE A 45 -6.50 3.36 14.54
C PHE A 45 -7.99 3.06 14.32
N ALA A 46 -8.85 3.75 15.04
CA ALA A 46 -10.28 3.50 14.97
C ALA A 46 -10.85 3.82 13.59
N ARG A 47 -10.43 4.93 13.00
CA ARG A 47 -10.88 5.32 11.67
C ARG A 47 -10.39 4.38 10.60
N LEU A 48 -9.14 3.96 10.70
CA LEU A 48 -8.55 3.05 9.74
C LEU A 48 -9.24 1.68 9.80
N LYS A 49 -9.49 1.21 11.01
CA LYS A 49 -10.21 -0.03 11.25
C LYS A 49 -11.61 0.01 10.64
N GLU A 50 -12.32 1.09 10.87
CA GLU A 50 -13.68 1.27 10.36
C GLU A 50 -13.69 1.36 8.84
N SER A 51 -12.79 2.15 8.27
CA SER A 51 -12.72 2.35 6.82
C SER A 51 -12.43 1.05 6.08
N LEU A 52 -11.63 0.18 6.66
CA LEU A 52 -11.23 -1.07 6.01
C LEU A 52 -12.02 -2.28 6.53
N GLN A 53 -12.88 -2.07 7.52
CA GLN A 53 -13.71 -3.13 8.12
C GLN A 53 -12.87 -4.31 8.59
N LEU A 54 -11.84 -4.01 9.37
CA LEU A 54 -10.91 -5.02 9.88
C LEU A 54 -11.09 -5.22 11.38
N SER A 55 -10.64 -6.38 11.86
CA SER A 55 -10.50 -6.61 13.29
C SER A 55 -9.26 -5.88 13.80
N ASP A 56 -9.22 -5.65 15.12
CA ASP A 56 -8.07 -5.03 15.78
C ASP A 56 -6.78 -5.80 15.48
N GLY A 57 -6.85 -7.12 15.59
CA GLY A 57 -5.68 -7.97 15.39
C GLY A 57 -5.17 -7.94 13.96
N ASN A 58 -6.08 -7.98 12.99
CA ASN A 58 -5.70 -7.89 11.57
C ASN A 58 -5.03 -6.56 11.26
N LEU A 59 -5.65 -5.46 11.70
CA LEU A 59 -5.08 -4.15 11.46
C LEU A 59 -3.70 -4.02 12.11
N ALA A 60 -3.58 -4.42 13.37
CA ALA A 60 -2.32 -4.32 14.09
C ALA A 60 -1.22 -5.15 13.42
N SER A 61 -1.56 -6.36 12.98
CA SER A 61 -0.60 -7.26 12.33
C SER A 61 -0.05 -6.66 11.04
N HIS A 62 -0.94 -6.16 10.18
CA HIS A 62 -0.50 -5.56 8.93
C HIS A 62 0.26 -4.26 9.15
N MET A 63 -0.17 -3.47 10.14
CA MET A 63 0.52 -2.22 10.45
C MET A 63 1.93 -2.47 10.99
N GLN A 64 2.11 -3.49 11.81
CA GLN A 64 3.44 -3.86 12.29
C GLN A 64 4.37 -4.22 11.13
N ALA A 65 3.85 -4.93 10.13
CA ALA A 65 4.64 -5.28 8.96
C ALA A 65 5.11 -4.04 8.21
N LEU A 66 4.22 -3.06 8.03
CA LEU A 66 4.56 -1.81 7.35
C LEU A 66 5.51 -0.96 8.18
N GLU A 67 5.34 -0.97 9.50
CA GLU A 67 6.24 -0.25 10.41
C GLU A 67 7.65 -0.80 10.36
N LYS A 68 7.79 -2.12 10.34
CA LYS A 68 9.11 -2.77 10.25
C LYS A 68 9.85 -2.39 8.97
N LEU A 69 9.13 -2.17 7.90
CA LEU A 69 9.72 -1.75 6.63
C LEU A 69 10.04 -0.26 6.61
N GLY A 70 9.63 0.48 7.63
CA GLY A 70 9.84 1.93 7.69
C GLY A 70 8.85 2.73 6.86
N TYR A 71 7.76 2.10 6.42
CA TYR A 71 6.77 2.75 5.56
C TYR A 71 5.74 3.56 6.34
N VAL A 72 5.51 3.21 7.59
CA VAL A 72 4.60 3.94 8.46
C VAL A 72 5.23 4.16 9.82
N GLU A 73 4.80 5.22 10.47
CA GLU A 73 5.14 5.57 11.84
C GLU A 73 3.92 5.40 12.72
N VAL A 74 4.15 4.89 13.93
CA VAL A 74 3.10 4.77 14.92
C VAL A 74 3.32 5.85 15.97
N ARG A 75 2.28 6.64 16.21
CA ARG A 75 2.32 7.71 17.21
C ARG A 75 1.27 7.43 18.26
N LYS A 76 1.71 7.21 19.47
CA LYS A 76 0.82 6.97 20.62
C LYS A 76 0.72 8.24 21.42
N GLN A 77 -0.51 8.64 21.72
CA GLN A 77 -0.77 9.86 22.47
C GLN A 77 -2.02 9.69 23.29
N PHE A 78 -2.34 10.69 24.07
CA PHE A 78 -3.58 10.75 24.82
C PHE A 78 -4.41 11.89 24.28
N ILE A 79 -5.71 11.66 24.11
CA ILE A 79 -6.68 12.71 23.83
C ILE A 79 -7.52 12.80 25.09
N GLY A 80 -7.25 13.82 25.91
CA GLY A 80 -7.78 13.86 27.26
C GLY A 80 -7.15 12.74 28.06
N ARG A 81 -7.97 11.81 28.58
CA ARG A 81 -7.50 10.65 29.35
C ARG A 81 -7.49 9.35 28.52
N LYS A 82 -7.87 9.42 27.24
CA LYS A 82 -8.00 8.24 26.41
C LYS A 82 -6.74 8.04 25.58
N PRO A 83 -6.18 6.82 25.58
CA PRO A 83 -5.10 6.50 24.66
C PRO A 83 -5.59 6.62 23.22
N ASN A 84 -4.73 7.14 22.36
CA ASN A 84 -5.03 7.28 20.96
C ASN A 84 -3.81 6.88 20.16
N THR A 85 -3.98 6.00 19.19
CA THR A 85 -2.91 5.57 18.30
C THR A 85 -3.15 6.15 16.93
N GLN A 86 -2.16 6.87 16.42
CA GLN A 86 -2.16 7.46 15.10
C GLN A 86 -1.11 6.76 14.25
N TYR A 87 -1.40 6.60 12.97
CA TYR A 87 -0.45 6.10 11.99
C TYR A 87 -0.19 7.18 10.95
N ALA A 88 1.06 7.35 10.60
CA ALA A 88 1.46 8.33 9.60
C ALA A 88 2.31 7.65 8.55
N VAL A 89 2.13 8.03 7.28
CA VAL A 89 2.98 7.55 6.22
C VAL A 89 4.33 8.27 6.31
N THR A 90 5.41 7.50 6.11
CA THR A 90 6.75 8.09 6.04
C THR A 90 7.07 8.48 4.60
N GLU A 91 8.11 9.29 4.42
CA GLU A 91 8.58 9.61 3.07
C GLU A 91 8.99 8.34 2.32
N LEU A 92 9.68 7.43 3.01
CA LEU A 92 10.04 6.14 2.41
C LEU A 92 8.81 5.36 1.98
N GLY A 93 7.78 5.31 2.83
CA GLY A 93 6.54 4.62 2.51
C GLY A 93 5.80 5.24 1.34
N ARG A 94 5.75 6.57 1.30
CA ARG A 94 5.13 7.29 0.19
C ARG A 94 5.84 7.00 -1.12
N ASN A 95 7.17 7.05 -1.11
CA ASN A 95 7.96 6.78 -2.31
C ASN A 95 7.84 5.33 -2.76
N ALA A 96 7.85 4.38 -1.83
CA ALA A 96 7.69 2.97 -2.14
C ALA A 96 6.33 2.68 -2.75
N PHE A 97 5.29 3.29 -2.20
CA PHE A 97 3.93 3.12 -2.72
C PHE A 97 3.77 3.72 -4.11
N SER A 98 4.33 4.92 -4.33
CA SER A 98 4.31 5.56 -5.65
C SER A 98 5.03 4.71 -6.69
N ALA A 99 6.17 4.14 -6.34
CA ALA A 99 6.92 3.27 -7.25
C ALA A 99 6.09 2.02 -7.62
N HIS A 100 5.41 1.44 -6.64
CA HIS A 100 4.55 0.28 -6.88
C HIS A 100 3.42 0.63 -7.85
N LEU A 101 2.75 1.76 -7.64
CA LEU A 101 1.66 2.20 -8.51
C LEU A 101 2.16 2.51 -9.91
N LEU A 102 3.35 3.10 -10.04
CA LEU A 102 3.93 3.37 -11.35
C LEU A 102 4.23 2.08 -12.11
N SER A 103 4.67 1.05 -11.42
CA SER A 103 4.91 -0.26 -12.06
C SER A 103 3.62 -0.86 -12.59
N LEU A 104 2.54 -0.75 -11.82
CA LEU A 104 1.22 -1.19 -12.27
C LEU A 104 0.74 -0.37 -13.46
N GLU A 105 0.96 0.94 -13.44
CA GLU A 105 0.58 1.82 -14.54
C GLU A 105 1.32 1.45 -15.82
N LYS A 106 2.61 1.15 -15.72
CA LYS A 106 3.40 0.71 -16.88
C LYS A 106 2.83 -0.55 -17.50
N LEU A 107 2.41 -1.50 -16.66
CA LEU A 107 1.80 -2.73 -17.15
C LEU A 107 0.49 -2.42 -17.89
N ILE A 108 -0.35 -1.56 -17.34
CA ILE A 108 -1.60 -1.16 -17.98
C ILE A 108 -1.34 -0.50 -19.33
N LYS A 109 -0.37 0.39 -19.40
CA LYS A 109 -0.01 1.08 -20.65
C LYS A 109 0.51 0.10 -21.70
N GLN A 110 1.27 -0.90 -21.26
CA GLN A 110 1.77 -1.96 -22.12
C GLN A 110 0.61 -2.70 -22.77
N MET A 111 -0.42 -2.99 -21.99
CA MET A 111 -1.59 -3.71 -22.48
C MET A 111 -2.46 -2.89 -23.41
N GLN A 112 -2.35 -1.58 -23.38
CA GLN A 112 -3.16 -0.66 -24.19
C GLN A 112 -2.51 -0.25 -25.50
N SER A 113 -1.22 -0.54 -25.66
CA SER A 113 -0.50 -0.13 -26.87
C SER A 113 -0.63 -1.08 -28.03
#